data_e7e519b5cb9ccee78f86668baf69cc09
#
_entry.id   e7e519b5cb9ccee78f86668baf69cc09
#
_cell.length_a   1.000
_cell.length_b   1.000
_cell.length_c   1.000
_cell.angle_alpha   90.00
_cell.angle_beta   90.00
_cell.angle_gamma   90.00
#
_symmetry.space_group_name_H-M   'P 1'
#
loop_
_entity.id
_entity.type
_entity.pdbx_description
1 polymer ?
#
loop_
_entity_poly.entity_id
_entity_poly.type
_entity_poly.pdbx_seq_one_letter_code
_entity_poly.pdbx_strand_id
1 'polypeptide(L)'
;HATTPELLALLEHPNVWHRETAHRLLFERQDPAAVVQLRQLVAAAPAPLTRLHALWSLVGLDQLHEPELRQALRDAAPMVRVHAIRLAETTLPNQPSSALGDLLGELVDDPDPRVRLQLALTLGALDTPRRAEWLEAIARRDAADPWITLA
;
A
#
# COMPACT_ATOMS: atom_id res chain seq x y z
N HIS A 1 15.51 -6.41 26.03
CA HIS A 1 15.07 -6.75 24.67
C HIS A 1 13.55 -6.64 24.60
N ALA A 2 13.01 -5.75 23.75
CA ALA A 2 11.57 -5.61 23.58
C ALA A 2 10.97 -6.92 23.01
N THR A 3 9.83 -7.34 23.50
CA THR A 3 9.06 -8.50 22.98
C THR A 3 8.33 -8.16 21.67
N THR A 4 7.85 -9.14 20.93
CA THR A 4 7.06 -8.91 19.70
C THR A 4 5.81 -8.07 19.95
N PRO A 5 4.99 -8.29 21.00
CA PRO A 5 3.88 -7.41 21.35
C PRO A 5 4.30 -5.96 21.65
N GLU A 6 5.42 -5.75 22.34
CA GLU A 6 5.93 -4.40 22.61
C GLU A 6 6.37 -3.69 21.31
N LEU A 7 7.00 -4.42 20.38
CA LEU A 7 7.36 -3.86 19.08
C LEU A 7 6.11 -3.48 18.26
N LEU A 8 5.08 -4.32 18.27
CA LEU A 8 3.81 -4.03 17.59
C LEU A 8 3.13 -2.78 18.17
N ALA A 9 3.14 -2.60 19.50
CA ALA A 9 2.64 -1.38 20.15
C ALA A 9 3.47 -0.14 19.75
N LEU A 10 4.78 -0.27 19.53
CA LEU A 10 5.64 0.84 19.11
C LEU A 10 5.38 1.30 17.67
N LEU A 11 4.69 0.54 16.83
CA LEU A 11 4.25 1.01 15.51
C LEU A 11 3.26 2.18 15.58
N GLU A 12 2.60 2.37 16.72
CA GLU A 12 1.69 3.50 17.01
C GLU A 12 2.38 4.68 17.69
N HIS A 13 3.67 4.57 18.01
CA HIS A 13 4.39 5.58 18.77
C HIS A 13 4.48 6.91 17.99
N PRO A 14 4.26 8.10 18.61
CA PRO A 14 4.31 9.39 17.91
C PRO A 14 5.69 9.71 17.33
N ASN A 15 6.77 9.27 17.97
CA ASN A 15 8.12 9.49 17.48
C ASN A 15 8.47 8.48 16.36
N VAL A 16 8.89 9.00 15.21
CA VAL A 16 9.26 8.23 14.03
C VAL A 16 10.37 7.20 14.30
N TRP A 17 11.36 7.56 15.11
CA TRP A 17 12.49 6.67 15.42
C TRP A 17 12.01 5.36 16.08
N HIS A 18 11.02 5.44 16.99
CA HIS A 18 10.45 4.25 17.62
C HIS A 18 9.68 3.39 16.63
N ARG A 19 8.87 3.99 15.75
CA ARG A 19 8.13 3.24 14.72
C ARG A 19 9.07 2.53 13.76
N GLU A 20 10.08 3.23 13.23
CA GLU A 20 11.05 2.66 12.29
C GLU A 20 11.93 1.60 12.95
N THR A 21 12.36 1.82 14.20
CA THR A 21 13.11 0.81 14.95
C THR A 21 12.27 -0.44 15.19
N ALA A 22 10.99 -0.28 15.58
CA ALA A 22 10.07 -1.40 15.76
C ALA A 22 9.87 -2.18 14.44
N HIS A 23 9.61 -1.46 13.35
CA HIS A 23 9.47 -2.05 12.01
C HIS A 23 10.71 -2.86 11.62
N ARG A 24 11.91 -2.29 11.76
CA ARG A 24 13.17 -2.99 11.49
C ARG A 24 13.35 -4.24 12.35
N LEU A 25 13.08 -4.15 13.66
CA LEU A 25 13.23 -5.29 14.57
C LEU A 25 12.19 -6.39 14.30
N LEU A 26 10.98 -6.07 13.88
CA LEU A 26 9.99 -7.05 13.43
C LEU A 26 10.49 -7.79 12.17
N PHE A 27 11.04 -7.05 11.21
CA PHE A 27 11.66 -7.63 10.03
C PHE A 27 12.85 -8.55 10.38
N GLU A 28 13.77 -8.11 11.24
CA GLU A 28 14.95 -8.90 11.63
C GLU A 28 14.57 -10.18 12.39
N ARG A 29 13.50 -10.16 13.17
CA ARG A 29 13.09 -11.33 13.98
C ARG A 29 12.32 -12.39 13.20
N GLN A 30 11.64 -12.01 12.14
CA GLN A 30 10.80 -12.91 11.35
C GLN A 30 9.81 -13.72 12.21
N ASP A 31 9.26 -13.12 13.27
CA ASP A 31 8.36 -13.80 14.21
C ASP A 31 6.95 -13.92 13.63
N PRO A 32 6.47 -15.13 13.29
CA PRO A 32 5.14 -15.32 12.71
C PRO A 32 4.00 -14.93 13.68
N ALA A 33 4.25 -14.85 14.98
CA ALA A 33 3.26 -14.42 15.96
C ALA A 33 2.82 -12.95 15.75
N ALA A 34 3.64 -12.14 15.07
CA ALA A 34 3.29 -10.75 14.75
C ALA A 34 2.15 -10.64 13.71
N VAL A 35 1.98 -11.62 12.83
CA VAL A 35 1.14 -11.52 11.62
C VAL A 35 -0.31 -11.19 11.94
N VAL A 36 -0.91 -11.87 12.91
CA VAL A 36 -2.32 -11.66 13.27
C VAL A 36 -2.57 -10.23 13.73
N GLN A 37 -1.71 -9.70 14.59
CA GLN A 37 -1.85 -8.33 15.09
C GLN A 37 -1.50 -7.29 14.02
N LEU A 38 -0.54 -7.55 13.14
CA LEU A 38 -0.26 -6.68 11.98
C LEU A 38 -1.47 -6.55 11.06
N ARG A 39 -2.17 -7.66 10.76
CA ARG A 39 -3.43 -7.63 10.00
C ARG A 39 -4.51 -6.80 10.69
N GLN A 40 -4.63 -6.92 12.01
CA GLN A 40 -5.55 -6.08 12.79
C GLN A 40 -5.18 -4.59 12.72
N LEU A 41 -3.89 -4.25 12.79
CA LEU A 41 -3.42 -2.86 12.65
C LEU A 41 -3.70 -2.31 11.25
N VAL A 42 -3.49 -3.09 10.19
CA VAL A 42 -3.89 -2.70 8.83
C VAL A 42 -5.38 -2.40 8.76
N ALA A 43 -6.19 -3.25 9.40
CA ALA A 43 -7.64 -3.16 9.34
C ALA A 43 -8.22 -1.98 10.13
N ALA A 44 -7.70 -1.70 11.32
CA ALA A 44 -8.41 -0.92 12.31
C ALA A 44 -7.58 0.16 13.01
N ALA A 45 -6.27 0.26 12.78
CA ALA A 45 -5.48 1.31 13.44
C ALA A 45 -5.97 2.71 13.02
N PRO A 46 -6.23 3.62 13.97
CA PRO A 46 -6.78 4.94 13.66
C PRO A 46 -5.78 5.80 12.88
N ALA A 47 -4.49 5.68 13.18
CA ALA A 47 -3.45 6.46 12.52
C ALA A 47 -3.05 5.84 11.16
N PRO A 48 -3.10 6.59 10.03
CA PRO A 48 -2.69 6.09 8.72
C PRO A 48 -1.24 5.59 8.70
N LEU A 49 -0.34 6.23 9.43
CA LEU A 49 1.07 5.81 9.51
C LEU A 49 1.22 4.43 10.16
N THR A 50 0.41 4.10 11.17
CA THR A 50 0.41 2.77 11.78
C THR A 50 -0.04 1.71 10.78
N ARG A 51 -1.13 1.96 10.04
CA ARG A 51 -1.59 1.06 8.98
C ARG A 51 -0.52 0.84 7.92
N LEU A 52 0.18 1.91 7.56
CA LEU A 52 1.29 1.86 6.61
C LEU A 52 2.45 1.01 7.12
N HIS A 53 2.92 1.25 8.35
CA HIS A 53 3.98 0.45 8.95
C HIS A 53 3.56 -1.04 9.06
N ALA A 54 2.32 -1.31 9.41
CA ALA A 54 1.80 -2.68 9.49
C ALA A 54 1.80 -3.37 8.11
N LEU A 55 1.38 -2.69 7.04
CA LEU A 55 1.45 -3.20 5.67
C LEU A 55 2.88 -3.57 5.27
N TRP A 56 3.83 -2.66 5.46
CA TRP A 56 5.22 -2.91 5.12
C TRP A 56 5.86 -3.98 6.01
N SER A 57 5.42 -4.12 7.28
CA SER A 57 5.86 -5.21 8.14
C SER A 57 5.37 -6.56 7.63
N LEU A 58 4.13 -6.64 7.12
CA LEU A 58 3.61 -7.86 6.47
C LEU A 58 4.41 -8.22 5.21
N VAL A 59 4.82 -7.22 4.42
CA VAL A 59 5.74 -7.45 3.28
C VAL A 59 7.05 -8.03 3.76
N GLY A 60 7.67 -7.43 4.77
CA GLY A 60 8.95 -7.88 5.32
C GLY A 60 8.91 -9.29 5.92
N LEU A 61 7.74 -9.76 6.32
CA LEU A 61 7.50 -11.13 6.82
C LEU A 61 7.04 -12.10 5.72
N ASP A 62 6.94 -11.65 4.46
CA ASP A 62 6.36 -12.42 3.34
C ASP A 62 4.91 -12.91 3.63
N GLN A 63 4.13 -12.06 4.32
CA GLN A 63 2.79 -12.36 4.80
C GLN A 63 1.73 -11.36 4.31
N LEU A 64 2.11 -10.47 3.37
CA LEU A 64 1.14 -9.61 2.71
C LEU A 64 0.42 -10.40 1.62
N HIS A 65 -0.92 -10.41 1.68
CA HIS A 65 -1.78 -11.11 0.73
C HIS A 65 -2.81 -10.16 0.12
N GLU A 66 -3.53 -10.64 -0.88
CA GLU A 66 -4.54 -9.84 -1.59
C GLU A 66 -5.61 -9.21 -0.68
N PRO A 67 -6.14 -9.86 0.37
CA PRO A 67 -7.14 -9.23 1.24
C PRO A 67 -6.67 -7.93 1.90
N GLU A 68 -5.44 -7.89 2.41
CA GLU A 68 -4.85 -6.71 3.02
C GLU A 68 -4.61 -5.60 1.99
N LEU A 69 -4.15 -5.96 0.79
CA LEU A 69 -3.99 -5.01 -0.32
C LEU A 69 -5.32 -4.39 -0.75
N ARG A 70 -6.36 -5.21 -0.92
CA ARG A 70 -7.70 -4.72 -1.28
C ARG A 70 -8.26 -3.76 -0.26
N GLN A 71 -8.01 -4.01 1.01
CA GLN A 71 -8.41 -3.10 2.09
C GLN A 71 -7.61 -1.79 2.02
N ALA A 72 -6.30 -1.86 1.84
CA ALA A 72 -5.43 -0.69 1.77
C ALA A 72 -5.68 0.18 0.52
N LEU A 73 -6.07 -0.41 -0.62
CA LEU A 73 -6.49 0.31 -1.82
C LEU A 73 -7.79 1.13 -1.61
N ARG A 74 -8.60 0.78 -0.60
CA ARG A 74 -9.81 1.51 -0.20
C ARG A 74 -9.64 2.36 1.05
N ASP A 75 -8.41 2.52 1.53
CA ASP A 75 -8.15 3.30 2.74
C ASP A 75 -8.57 4.75 2.57
N ALA A 76 -9.12 5.35 3.65
CA ALA A 76 -9.51 6.75 3.66
C ALA A 76 -8.33 7.70 3.44
N ALA A 77 -7.11 7.30 3.88
CA ALA A 77 -5.91 8.12 3.74
C ALA A 77 -5.23 7.88 2.38
N PRO A 78 -5.06 8.92 1.54
CA PRO A 78 -4.45 8.78 0.21
C PRO A 78 -3.06 8.14 0.24
N MET A 79 -2.24 8.44 1.23
CA MET A 79 -0.89 7.86 1.34
C MET A 79 -0.92 6.34 1.53
N VAL A 80 -1.91 5.80 2.22
CA VAL A 80 -2.06 4.34 2.35
C VAL A 80 -2.41 3.73 1.00
N ARG A 81 -3.33 4.35 0.24
CA ARG A 81 -3.68 3.92 -1.12
C ARG A 81 -2.48 3.98 -2.08
N VAL A 82 -1.67 5.06 -2.03
CA VAL A 82 -0.42 5.18 -2.81
C VAL A 82 0.50 4.00 -2.56
N HIS A 83 0.76 3.68 -1.30
CA HIS A 83 1.63 2.55 -0.95
C HIS A 83 1.00 1.19 -1.30
N ALA A 84 -0.32 1.05 -1.18
CA ALA A 84 -1.02 -0.17 -1.58
C ALA A 84 -0.89 -0.43 -3.09
N ILE A 85 -1.00 0.61 -3.95
CA ILE A 85 -0.75 0.50 -5.39
C ILE A 85 0.67 0.03 -5.67
N ARG A 86 1.68 0.64 -5.02
CA ARG A 86 3.08 0.23 -5.15
C ARG A 86 3.33 -1.21 -4.69
N LEU A 87 2.69 -1.64 -3.60
CA LEU A 87 2.80 -3.00 -3.09
C LEU A 87 2.09 -4.00 -4.01
N ALA A 88 0.99 -3.61 -4.64
CA ALA A 88 0.33 -4.43 -5.65
C ALA A 88 1.27 -4.77 -6.82
N GLU A 89 2.10 -3.82 -7.26
CA GLU A 89 3.11 -4.03 -8.30
C GLU A 89 4.16 -5.08 -7.91
N THR A 90 4.62 -5.06 -6.66
CA THR A 90 5.75 -5.87 -6.20
C THR A 90 5.36 -7.24 -5.65
N THR A 91 4.14 -7.38 -5.13
CA THR A 91 3.71 -8.60 -4.42
C THR A 91 2.80 -9.50 -5.25
N LEU A 92 2.22 -8.98 -6.32
CA LEU A 92 1.33 -9.75 -7.17
C LEU A 92 2.07 -10.27 -8.40
N PRO A 93 1.76 -11.49 -8.86
CA PRO A 93 2.22 -11.96 -10.15
C PRO A 93 1.71 -11.02 -11.26
N ASN A 94 2.38 -11.01 -12.41
CA ASN A 94 2.14 -10.11 -13.56
C ASN A 94 0.68 -10.02 -14.05
N GLN A 95 -0.22 -10.81 -13.49
CA GLN A 95 -1.65 -10.75 -13.72
C GLN A 95 -2.37 -10.65 -12.36
N PRO A 96 -2.78 -9.45 -11.94
CA PRO A 96 -3.60 -9.31 -10.74
C PRO A 96 -4.92 -10.10 -10.92
N SER A 97 -5.47 -10.61 -9.81
CA SER A 97 -6.84 -11.17 -9.85
C SER A 97 -7.79 -10.15 -10.46
N SER A 98 -8.88 -10.62 -11.08
CA SER A 98 -9.91 -9.71 -11.64
C SER A 98 -10.40 -8.70 -10.61
N ALA A 99 -10.59 -9.14 -9.36
CA ALA A 99 -11.06 -8.30 -8.26
C ALA A 99 -10.06 -7.20 -7.86
N LEU A 100 -8.76 -7.47 -7.92
CA LEU A 100 -7.73 -6.47 -7.65
C LEU A 100 -7.56 -5.53 -8.84
N GLY A 101 -7.65 -6.06 -10.06
CA GLY A 101 -7.67 -5.26 -11.30
C GLY A 101 -8.83 -4.26 -11.30
N ASP A 102 -10.02 -4.69 -10.91
CA ASP A 102 -11.20 -3.81 -10.81
C ASP A 102 -10.96 -2.67 -9.79
N LEU A 103 -10.36 -2.98 -8.63
CA LEU A 103 -10.02 -1.96 -7.63
C LEU A 103 -9.00 -0.95 -8.12
N LEU A 104 -7.97 -1.39 -8.85
CA LEU A 104 -7.02 -0.46 -9.48
C LEU A 104 -7.73 0.43 -10.50
N GLY A 105 -8.68 -0.12 -11.26
CA GLY A 105 -9.52 0.63 -12.17
C GLY A 105 -10.37 1.70 -11.49
N GLU A 106 -10.91 1.43 -10.29
CA GLU A 106 -11.65 2.43 -9.48
C GLU A 106 -10.77 3.63 -9.11
N LEU A 107 -9.45 3.42 -8.91
CA LEU A 107 -8.50 4.48 -8.53
C LEU A 107 -8.10 5.42 -9.68
N VAL A 108 -8.49 5.15 -10.90
CA VAL A 108 -8.33 6.08 -12.05
C VAL A 108 -9.03 7.41 -11.73
N ASP A 109 -10.14 7.36 -11.02
CA ASP A 109 -10.92 8.52 -10.60
C ASP A 109 -10.67 8.95 -9.15
N ASP A 110 -9.60 8.48 -8.52
CA ASP A 110 -9.28 8.85 -7.14
C ASP A 110 -9.22 10.39 -6.98
N PRO A 111 -9.79 10.95 -5.91
CA PRO A 111 -9.76 12.39 -5.69
C PRO A 111 -8.36 12.97 -5.49
N ASP A 112 -7.40 12.17 -4.99
CA ASP A 112 -6.03 12.62 -4.71
C ASP A 112 -5.12 12.40 -5.92
N PRO A 113 -4.49 13.45 -6.48
CA PRO A 113 -3.63 13.33 -7.66
C PRO A 113 -2.39 12.44 -7.43
N ARG A 114 -1.91 12.32 -6.19
CA ARG A 114 -0.76 11.45 -5.86
C ARG A 114 -1.11 9.98 -6.02
N VAL A 115 -2.38 9.60 -5.75
CA VAL A 115 -2.87 8.24 -5.97
C VAL A 115 -2.94 7.95 -7.47
N ARG A 116 -3.49 8.87 -8.26
CA ARG A 116 -3.57 8.74 -9.72
C ARG A 116 -2.18 8.70 -10.36
N LEU A 117 -1.24 9.55 -9.90
CA LEU A 117 0.16 9.51 -10.34
C LEU A 117 0.80 8.15 -10.06
N GLN A 118 0.69 7.64 -8.82
CA GLN A 118 1.23 6.32 -8.50
C GLN A 118 0.60 5.23 -9.34
N LEU A 119 -0.72 5.30 -9.59
CA LEU A 119 -1.40 4.35 -10.47
C LEU A 119 -0.84 4.40 -11.89
N ALA A 120 -0.65 5.59 -12.46
CA ALA A 120 -0.08 5.75 -13.80
C ALA A 120 1.33 5.11 -13.91
N LEU A 121 2.19 5.34 -12.92
CA LEU A 121 3.52 4.71 -12.85
C LEU A 121 3.43 3.18 -12.77
N THR A 122 2.56 2.66 -11.91
CA THR A 122 2.37 1.22 -11.71
C THR A 122 1.76 0.54 -12.93
N LEU A 123 0.87 1.21 -13.67
CA LEU A 123 0.27 0.70 -14.90
C LEU A 123 1.34 0.43 -15.99
N GLY A 124 2.47 1.12 -15.95
CA GLY A 124 3.61 0.83 -16.82
C GLY A 124 4.18 -0.58 -16.64
N ALA A 125 4.14 -1.11 -15.41
CA ALA A 125 4.66 -2.42 -15.04
C ALA A 125 3.60 -3.54 -15.07
N LEU A 126 2.31 -3.20 -14.99
CA LEU A 126 1.23 -4.19 -14.96
C LEU A 126 0.78 -4.61 -16.37
N ASP A 127 0.62 -5.92 -16.56
CA ASP A 127 0.01 -6.45 -17.79
C ASP A 127 -1.51 -6.51 -17.63
N THR A 128 -2.19 -5.45 -18.07
CA THR A 128 -3.64 -5.36 -18.07
C THR A 128 -4.15 -4.85 -19.43
N PRO A 129 -5.20 -5.46 -19.99
CA PRO A 129 -5.75 -5.04 -21.29
C PRO A 129 -6.34 -3.62 -21.23
N ARG A 130 -6.71 -3.12 -20.05
CA ARG A 130 -7.27 -1.78 -19.84
C ARG A 130 -6.22 -0.68 -19.60
N ARG A 131 -4.94 -1.03 -19.63
CA ARG A 131 -3.84 -0.08 -19.34
C ARG A 131 -3.94 1.23 -20.12
N ALA A 132 -4.11 1.12 -21.45
CA ALA A 132 -4.17 2.30 -22.32
C ALA A 132 -5.38 3.19 -22.00
N GLU A 133 -6.55 2.60 -21.77
CA GLU A 133 -7.77 3.30 -21.39
C GLU A 133 -7.58 4.07 -20.06
N TRP A 134 -6.99 3.44 -19.06
CA TRP A 134 -6.79 4.04 -17.75
C TRP A 134 -5.75 5.15 -17.77
N LEU A 135 -4.63 4.95 -18.48
CA LEU A 135 -3.63 6.00 -18.67
C LEU A 135 -4.19 7.21 -19.41
N GLU A 136 -4.99 6.99 -20.44
CA GLU A 136 -5.67 8.08 -21.17
C GLU A 136 -6.63 8.85 -20.27
N ALA A 137 -7.41 8.17 -19.42
CA ALA A 137 -8.34 8.80 -18.50
C ALA A 137 -7.60 9.67 -17.46
N ILE A 138 -6.52 9.16 -16.87
CA ILE A 138 -5.66 9.92 -15.93
C ILE A 138 -5.04 11.13 -16.63
N ALA A 139 -4.44 10.94 -17.81
CA ALA A 139 -3.78 12.01 -18.56
C ALA A 139 -4.77 13.12 -18.97
N ARG A 140 -5.98 12.78 -19.36
CA ARG A 140 -7.03 13.79 -19.68
C ARG A 140 -7.44 14.60 -18.45
N ARG A 141 -7.62 13.93 -17.31
CA ARG A 141 -8.04 14.57 -16.07
C ARG A 141 -6.98 15.53 -15.52
N ASP A 142 -5.74 15.11 -15.58
CA ASP A 142 -4.61 15.81 -14.96
C ASP A 142 -3.68 16.46 -16.02
N ALA A 143 -4.21 16.80 -17.19
CA ALA A 143 -3.44 17.37 -18.31
C ALA A 143 -2.66 18.65 -17.96
N ALA A 144 -3.07 19.37 -16.91
CA ALA A 144 -2.39 20.56 -16.40
C ALA A 144 -1.31 20.23 -15.34
N ASP A 145 -1.24 18.97 -14.87
CA ASP A 145 -0.24 18.56 -13.87
C ASP A 145 1.04 18.06 -14.57
N PRO A 146 2.18 18.78 -14.43
CA PRO A 146 3.42 18.40 -15.14
C PRO A 146 3.97 17.04 -14.70
N TRP A 147 3.72 16.59 -13.47
CA TRP A 147 4.22 15.31 -12.96
C TRP A 147 3.46 14.11 -13.58
N ILE A 148 2.15 14.27 -13.75
CA ILE A 148 1.33 13.22 -14.38
C ILE A 148 1.60 13.16 -15.88
N THR A 149 1.84 14.29 -16.51
CA THR A 149 2.17 14.35 -17.96
C THR A 149 3.50 13.66 -18.29
N LEU A 150 4.42 13.58 -17.32
CA LEU A 150 5.75 12.96 -17.48
C LEU A 150 5.78 11.48 -17.05
N ALA A 151 4.76 10.96 -16.35
CA ALA A 151 4.67 9.58 -15.89
C ALA A 151 4.22 8.63 -17.00
#